data_989a91e0fa28113243c618a71fee7d17
#
_entry.id   989a91e0fa28113243c618a71fee7d17
#
_cell.length_a   1.000
_cell.length_b   1.000
_cell.length_c   1.000
_cell.angle_alpha   90.00
_cell.angle_beta   90.00
_cell.angle_gamma   90.00
#
_symmetry.space_group_name_H-M   'P 1'
#
loop_
_entity.id
_entity.type
_entity.pdbx_description
1 polymer ?
#
loop_
_entity_poly.entity_id
_entity_poly.type
_entity_poly.pdbx_seq_one_letter_code
_entity_poly.pdbx_strand_id
1 'polypeptide(L)'
;MVSGLRGLLLGIVVLGALGLIAELLLLEHYEEWTQWLPLVALACVLPGALALWLRPGRATVRVFRALMVATLLLGVVGLALHFAGNREFELERNGDLRGWTLTWESLRGATPALAPGAMTALTVRKRMMRSCMNDQFST
;
A
#
# COMPACT_ATOMS: atom_id res chain seq x y z
N MET A 1 -16.25 19.90 24.30
CA MET A 1 -16.52 18.86 23.30
C MET A 1 -15.64 18.96 22.04
N VAL A 2 -15.41 20.14 21.44
CA VAL A 2 -14.60 20.29 20.20
C VAL A 2 -13.12 19.90 20.37
N SER A 3 -12.52 20.15 21.54
CA SER A 3 -11.12 19.80 21.83
C SER A 3 -10.88 18.28 21.89
N GLY A 4 -11.82 17.52 22.45
CA GLY A 4 -11.71 16.06 22.55
C GLY A 4 -11.83 15.39 21.16
N LEU A 5 -12.81 15.79 20.34
CA LEU A 5 -12.96 15.26 18.98
C LEU A 5 -11.72 15.56 18.12
N ARG A 6 -11.17 16.76 18.21
CA ARG A 6 -9.95 17.13 17.51
C ARG A 6 -8.77 16.26 17.93
N GLY A 7 -8.61 16.04 19.25
CA GLY A 7 -7.56 15.18 19.79
C GLY A 7 -7.68 13.74 19.28
N LEU A 8 -8.89 13.20 19.26
CA LEU A 8 -9.17 11.87 18.74
C LEU A 8 -8.81 11.76 17.25
N LEU A 9 -9.24 12.71 16.42
CA LEU A 9 -8.95 12.72 14.99
C LEU A 9 -7.45 12.83 14.70
N LEU A 10 -6.72 13.70 15.41
CA LEU A 10 -5.27 13.79 15.28
C LEU A 10 -4.56 12.50 15.74
N GLY A 11 -5.05 11.87 16.81
CA GLY A 11 -4.54 10.58 17.27
C GLY A 11 -4.71 9.48 16.20
N ILE A 12 -5.86 9.42 15.55
CA ILE A 12 -6.11 8.47 14.44
C ILE A 12 -5.16 8.74 13.27
N VAL A 13 -4.95 10.01 12.89
CA VAL A 13 -4.04 10.36 11.80
C VAL A 13 -2.60 9.98 12.15
N VAL A 14 -2.13 10.26 13.36
CA VAL A 14 -0.77 9.91 13.81
C VAL A 14 -0.58 8.39 13.83
N LEU A 15 -1.54 7.66 14.40
CA LEU A 15 -1.48 6.19 14.45
C LEU A 15 -1.49 5.59 13.05
N GLY A 16 -2.34 6.10 12.16
CA GLY A 16 -2.40 5.68 10.75
C GLY A 16 -1.09 5.96 10.01
N ALA A 17 -0.51 7.16 10.18
CA ALA A 17 0.76 7.52 9.56
C ALA A 17 1.91 6.62 10.04
N LEU A 18 1.99 6.36 11.35
CA LEU A 18 2.99 5.44 11.92
C LEU A 18 2.81 4.00 11.41
N GLY A 19 1.56 3.52 11.35
CA GLY A 19 1.25 2.20 10.81
C GLY A 19 1.66 2.05 9.35
N LEU A 20 1.33 3.04 8.51
CA LEU A 20 1.71 3.03 7.10
C LEU A 20 3.24 3.14 6.90
N ILE A 21 3.94 3.96 7.69
CA ILE A 21 5.40 4.02 7.65
C ILE A 21 6.00 2.65 8.00
N ALA A 22 5.51 2.03 9.08
CA ALA A 22 5.97 0.70 9.49
C ALA A 22 5.71 -0.35 8.40
N GLU A 23 4.53 -0.34 7.77
CA GLU A 23 4.19 -1.24 6.68
C GLU A 23 5.10 -1.04 5.47
N LEU A 24 5.32 0.19 5.02
CA LEU A 24 6.22 0.49 3.90
C LEU A 24 7.66 0.06 4.17
N LEU A 25 8.15 0.22 5.40
CA LEU A 25 9.48 -0.23 5.80
C LEU A 25 9.57 -1.76 5.85
N LEU A 26 8.55 -2.45 6.37
CA LEU A 26 8.50 -3.91 6.43
C LEU A 26 8.39 -4.55 5.03
N LEU A 27 7.78 -3.85 4.08
CA LEU A 27 7.68 -4.27 2.68
C LEU A 27 8.92 -3.88 1.86
N GLU A 28 9.97 -3.36 2.50
CA GLU A 28 11.20 -2.89 1.84
C GLU A 28 10.92 -1.88 0.72
N HIS A 29 9.87 -1.05 0.91
CA HIS A 29 9.38 -0.10 -0.08
C HIS A 29 10.23 1.19 -0.10
N TYR A 30 11.54 1.03 -0.28
CA TYR A 30 12.53 2.11 -0.28
C TYR A 30 13.72 1.83 -1.23
N GLU A 31 13.64 0.82 -2.08
CA GLU A 31 14.70 0.47 -3.03
C GLU A 31 14.84 1.52 -4.14
N GLU A 32 13.71 2.07 -4.61
CA GLU A 32 13.70 3.10 -5.64
C GLU A 32 13.41 4.49 -5.05
N TRP A 33 13.98 5.53 -5.66
CA TRP A 33 13.80 6.91 -5.18
C TRP A 33 12.31 7.36 -5.15
N THR A 34 11.50 6.86 -6.06
CA THR A 34 10.06 7.15 -6.12
C THR A 34 9.30 6.61 -4.92
N GLN A 35 9.78 5.52 -4.33
CA GLN A 35 9.18 4.87 -3.17
C GLN A 35 9.43 5.66 -1.87
N TRP A 36 10.43 6.56 -1.86
CA TRP A 36 10.65 7.48 -0.75
C TRP A 36 9.60 8.57 -0.63
N LEU A 37 8.90 8.92 -1.73
CA LEU A 37 7.91 9.99 -1.72
C LEU A 37 6.79 9.76 -0.70
N PRO A 38 6.11 8.61 -0.64
CA PRO A 38 5.10 8.34 0.37
C PRO A 38 5.68 8.30 1.79
N LEU A 39 6.90 7.77 1.99
CA LEU A 39 7.56 7.76 3.30
C LEU A 39 7.83 9.18 3.81
N VAL A 40 8.38 10.04 2.97
CA VAL A 40 8.66 11.45 3.31
C VAL A 40 7.36 12.20 3.59
N ALA A 41 6.32 12.00 2.75
CA ALA A 41 5.02 12.63 2.95
C ALA A 41 4.41 12.23 4.31
N LEU A 42 4.39 10.95 4.64
CA LEU A 42 3.90 10.44 5.92
C LEU A 42 4.74 10.94 7.11
N ALA A 43 6.07 10.98 6.95
CA ALA A 43 6.96 11.53 7.98
C ALA A 43 6.69 13.03 8.24
N CYS A 44 6.33 13.81 7.20
CA CYS A 44 5.93 15.21 7.36
C CYS A 44 4.57 15.40 8.04
N VAL A 45 3.67 14.41 7.95
CA VAL A 45 2.36 14.47 8.63
C VAL A 45 2.54 14.50 10.15
N LEU A 46 3.52 13.78 10.70
CA LEU A 46 3.75 13.69 12.15
C LEU A 46 4.06 15.06 12.79
N PRO A 47 5.09 15.81 12.36
CA PRO A 47 5.33 17.15 12.90
C PRO A 47 4.21 18.13 12.57
N GLY A 48 3.52 17.97 11.44
CA GLY A 48 2.35 18.76 11.08
C GLY A 48 1.19 18.55 12.07
N ALA A 49 0.92 17.31 12.46
CA ALA A 49 -0.08 16.96 13.47
C ALA A 49 0.32 17.50 14.85
N LEU A 50 1.60 17.36 15.23
CA LEU A 50 2.13 17.89 16.49
C LEU A 50 2.02 19.42 16.54
N ALA A 51 2.41 20.10 15.46
CA ALA A 51 2.28 21.56 15.38
C ALA A 51 0.81 22.01 15.51
N LEU A 52 -0.11 21.29 14.87
CA LEU A 52 -1.54 21.55 14.98
C LEU A 52 -2.07 21.27 16.40
N TRP A 53 -1.53 20.28 17.08
CA TRP A 53 -1.87 19.99 18.49
C TRP A 53 -1.42 21.12 19.41
N LEU A 54 -0.15 21.53 19.32
CA LEU A 54 0.46 22.51 20.22
C LEU A 54 0.02 23.96 19.94
N ARG A 55 -0.13 24.33 18.67
CA ARG A 55 -0.41 25.72 18.24
C ARG A 55 -1.53 25.74 17.19
N PRO A 56 -2.80 25.59 17.63
CA PRO A 56 -3.94 25.62 16.71
C PRO A 56 -4.19 27.04 16.17
N GLY A 57 -3.60 27.32 15.02
CA GLY A 57 -3.77 28.60 14.33
C GLY A 57 -4.26 28.40 12.90
N ARG A 58 -4.78 29.47 12.26
CA ARG A 58 -5.24 29.42 10.87
C ARG A 58 -4.14 28.98 9.90
N ALA A 59 -2.89 29.36 10.15
CA ALA A 59 -1.74 28.97 9.35
C ALA A 59 -1.45 27.48 9.51
N THR A 60 -1.38 26.96 10.74
CA THR A 60 -1.12 25.57 11.04
C THR A 60 -2.17 24.64 10.43
N VAL A 61 -3.46 25.05 10.51
CA VAL A 61 -4.56 24.30 9.86
C VAL A 61 -4.40 24.27 8.35
N ARG A 62 -4.02 25.38 7.71
CA ARG A 62 -3.81 25.42 6.26
C ARG A 62 -2.66 24.53 5.82
N VAL A 63 -1.52 24.61 6.52
CA VAL A 63 -0.35 23.76 6.24
C VAL A 63 -0.71 22.29 6.42
N PHE A 64 -1.35 21.94 7.53
CA PHE A 64 -1.76 20.55 7.78
C PHE A 64 -2.74 20.03 6.72
N ARG A 65 -3.72 20.83 6.29
CA ARG A 65 -4.60 20.47 5.18
C ARG A 65 -3.85 20.24 3.87
N ALA A 66 -2.88 21.12 3.56
CA ALA A 66 -2.06 20.96 2.36
C ALA A 66 -1.25 19.66 2.40
N LEU A 67 -0.64 19.31 3.55
CA LEU A 67 0.04 18.04 3.76
C LEU A 67 -0.90 16.85 3.56
N MET A 68 -2.10 16.88 4.14
CA MET A 68 -3.08 15.79 3.98
C MET A 68 -3.53 15.63 2.53
N VAL A 69 -3.76 16.73 1.81
CA VAL A 69 -4.11 16.68 0.38
C VAL A 69 -2.95 16.13 -0.45
N ALA A 70 -1.72 16.58 -0.19
CA ALA A 70 -0.53 16.05 -0.88
C ALA A 70 -0.36 14.55 -0.64
N THR A 71 -0.50 14.09 0.61
CA THR A 71 -0.43 12.66 0.96
C THR A 71 -1.54 11.85 0.26
N LEU A 72 -2.76 12.40 0.20
CA LEU A 72 -3.87 11.76 -0.52
C LEU A 72 -3.57 11.62 -2.02
N LEU A 73 -3.08 12.68 -2.66
CA LEU A 73 -2.72 12.66 -4.09
C LEU A 73 -1.59 11.65 -4.37
N LEU A 74 -0.56 11.62 -3.51
CA LEU A 74 0.51 10.62 -3.62
C LEU A 74 -0.03 9.20 -3.46
N GLY A 75 -0.97 8.97 -2.54
CA GLY A 75 -1.64 7.69 -2.37
C GLY A 75 -2.43 7.26 -3.62
N VAL A 76 -3.18 8.18 -4.23
CA VAL A 76 -3.92 7.92 -5.48
C VAL A 76 -2.97 7.59 -6.63
N VAL A 77 -1.88 8.35 -6.78
CA VAL A 77 -0.86 8.10 -7.80
C VAL A 77 -0.19 6.74 -7.56
N GLY A 78 0.19 6.45 -6.31
CA GLY A 78 0.77 5.15 -5.94
C GLY A 78 -0.15 3.98 -6.27
N LEU A 79 -1.44 4.09 -5.92
CA LEU A 79 -2.44 3.07 -6.25
C LEU A 79 -2.58 2.87 -7.76
N ALA A 80 -2.59 3.95 -8.54
CA ALA A 80 -2.67 3.87 -10.01
C ALA A 80 -1.44 3.18 -10.62
N LEU A 81 -0.23 3.50 -10.13
CA LEU A 81 1.01 2.86 -10.57
C LEU A 81 1.04 1.37 -10.22
N HIS A 82 0.66 1.00 -9.00
CA HIS A 82 0.56 -0.40 -8.60
C HIS A 82 -0.48 -1.17 -9.43
N PHE A 83 -1.62 -0.56 -9.67
CA PHE A 83 -2.64 -1.16 -10.53
C PHE A 83 -2.12 -1.38 -11.96
N ALA A 84 -1.41 -0.39 -12.53
CA ALA A 84 -0.84 -0.51 -13.87
C ALA A 84 0.20 -1.64 -13.96
N GLY A 85 1.14 -1.70 -13.00
CA GLY A 85 2.15 -2.76 -12.94
C GLY A 85 1.55 -4.15 -12.73
N ASN A 86 0.57 -4.28 -11.84
CA ASN A 86 -0.11 -5.56 -11.64
C ASN A 86 -0.93 -5.99 -12.85
N ARG A 87 -1.54 -5.04 -13.57
CA ARG A 87 -2.26 -5.33 -14.80
C ARG A 87 -1.32 -5.88 -15.88
N GLU A 88 -0.14 -5.31 -16.04
CA GLU A 88 0.91 -5.83 -16.95
C GLU A 88 1.32 -7.25 -16.55
N PHE A 89 1.64 -7.46 -15.30
CA PHE A 89 2.02 -8.77 -14.76
C PHE A 89 0.94 -9.83 -14.96
N GLU A 90 -0.35 -9.50 -14.73
CA GLU A 90 -1.46 -10.44 -14.94
C GLU A 90 -1.66 -10.77 -16.42
N LEU A 91 -1.45 -9.83 -17.34
CA LEU A 91 -1.52 -10.06 -18.78
C LEU A 91 -0.35 -10.93 -19.28
N GLU A 92 0.86 -10.76 -18.74
CA GLU A 92 1.99 -11.62 -19.05
C GLU A 92 1.78 -13.06 -18.56
N ARG A 93 1.18 -13.20 -17.36
CA ARG A 93 0.91 -14.50 -16.76
C ARG A 93 -0.25 -15.25 -17.44
N ASN A 94 -1.29 -14.55 -17.83
CA ASN A 94 -2.50 -15.08 -18.45
C ASN A 94 -3.00 -14.11 -19.53
N GLY A 95 -2.52 -14.27 -20.76
CA GLY A 95 -2.87 -13.40 -21.89
C GLY A 95 -4.37 -13.37 -22.28
N ASP A 96 -5.17 -14.30 -21.75
CA ASP A 96 -6.61 -14.41 -22.03
C ASP A 96 -7.47 -13.60 -21.05
N LEU A 97 -6.88 -13.03 -19.98
CA LEU A 97 -7.63 -12.24 -19.01
C LEU A 97 -8.10 -10.92 -19.64
N ARG A 98 -9.41 -10.67 -19.60
CA ARG A 98 -10.02 -9.46 -20.16
C ARG A 98 -11.16 -8.91 -19.26
N GLY A 99 -11.46 -7.64 -19.44
CA GLY A 99 -12.59 -6.98 -18.80
C GLY A 99 -12.51 -6.99 -17.27
N TRP A 100 -13.62 -7.30 -16.63
CA TRP A 100 -13.76 -7.26 -15.17
C TRP A 100 -12.80 -8.20 -14.43
N THR A 101 -12.55 -9.39 -14.97
CA THR A 101 -11.65 -10.38 -14.35
C THR A 101 -10.22 -9.85 -14.26
N LEU A 102 -9.72 -9.24 -15.34
CA LEU A 102 -8.40 -8.61 -15.34
C LEU A 102 -8.32 -7.47 -14.32
N THR A 103 -9.35 -6.61 -14.28
CA THR A 103 -9.41 -5.49 -13.33
C THR A 103 -9.39 -6.00 -11.89
N TRP A 104 -10.17 -7.04 -11.60
CA TRP A 104 -10.26 -7.62 -10.26
C TRP A 104 -8.94 -8.27 -9.80
N GLU A 105 -8.31 -9.07 -10.65
CA GLU A 105 -7.01 -9.69 -10.32
C GLU A 105 -5.90 -8.62 -10.17
N SER A 106 -5.88 -7.60 -11.02
CA SER A 106 -4.94 -6.47 -10.88
C SER A 106 -5.15 -5.69 -9.58
N LEU A 107 -6.39 -5.48 -9.14
CA LEU A 107 -6.69 -4.83 -7.86
C LEU A 107 -6.28 -5.70 -6.67
N ARG A 108 -6.51 -7.00 -6.73
CA ARG A 108 -6.10 -7.93 -5.66
C ARG A 108 -4.58 -7.98 -5.50
N GLY A 109 -3.84 -7.94 -6.60
CA GLY A 109 -2.38 -7.84 -6.58
C GLY A 109 -1.86 -6.50 -6.03
N ALA A 110 -2.65 -5.42 -6.13
CA ALA A 110 -2.28 -4.10 -5.63
C ALA A 110 -2.41 -3.96 -4.10
N THR A 111 -3.04 -4.93 -3.42
CA THR A 111 -3.19 -4.89 -1.96
C THR A 111 -2.12 -5.78 -1.29
N PRO A 112 -1.15 -5.21 -0.57
CA PRO A 112 -0.06 -5.95 0.08
C PRO A 112 -0.54 -7.06 1.03
N ALA A 113 -1.69 -6.85 1.68
CA ALA A 113 -2.29 -7.79 2.62
C ALA A 113 -2.66 -9.16 2.04
N LEU A 114 -2.72 -9.31 0.70
CA LEU A 114 -3.11 -10.55 0.03
C LEU A 114 -1.92 -11.28 -0.63
N ALA A 115 -0.75 -10.67 -0.71
CA ALA A 115 0.46 -11.25 -1.30
C ALA A 115 0.92 -12.57 -0.62
N PRO A 116 0.87 -12.73 0.73
CA PRO A 116 1.25 -13.99 1.38
C PRO A 116 0.40 -15.18 0.94
N GLY A 117 -0.90 -14.97 0.68
CA GLY A 117 -1.82 -16.03 0.24
C GLY A 117 -1.52 -16.54 -1.19
N ALA A 118 -1.10 -15.67 -2.10
CA ALA A 118 -0.74 -16.04 -3.46
C ALA A 118 0.58 -16.82 -3.51
N MET A 119 1.57 -16.45 -2.70
CA MET A 119 2.86 -17.17 -2.60
C MET A 119 2.69 -18.58 -2.04
N THR A 120 1.83 -18.78 -1.04
CA THR A 120 1.53 -20.11 -0.50
C THR A 120 0.81 -20.99 -1.51
N ALA A 121 -0.15 -20.46 -2.27
CA ALA A 121 -0.85 -21.18 -3.31
C ALA A 121 0.08 -21.65 -4.45
N LEU A 122 1.01 -20.79 -4.89
CA LEU A 122 2.02 -21.11 -5.91
C LEU A 122 3.02 -22.17 -5.42
N THR A 123 3.43 -22.14 -4.16
CA THR A 123 4.35 -23.11 -3.57
C THR A 123 3.71 -24.49 -3.45
N VAL A 124 2.44 -24.55 -3.06
CA VAL A 124 1.66 -25.80 -2.99
C VAL A 124 1.46 -26.41 -4.38
N ARG A 125 1.12 -25.57 -5.37
CA ARG A 125 0.94 -26.03 -6.76
C ARG A 125 2.24 -26.57 -7.38
N LYS A 126 3.39 -25.92 -7.11
CA LYS A 126 4.71 -26.38 -7.56
C LYS A 126 5.11 -27.70 -6.93
N ARG A 127 4.78 -27.93 -5.67
CA ARG A 127 5.02 -29.19 -4.97
C ARG A 127 4.17 -30.34 -5.53
N MET A 128 2.88 -30.09 -5.80
CA MET A 128 2.00 -31.08 -6.43
C MET A 128 2.47 -31.48 -7.84
N MET A 129 2.86 -30.50 -8.69
CA MET A 129 3.39 -30.84 -10.01
C MET A 129 4.67 -31.64 -9.97
N ARG A 130 5.60 -31.38 -9.04
CA ARG A 130 6.83 -32.18 -8.90
C ARG A 130 6.53 -33.60 -8.41
N SER A 131 5.54 -33.80 -7.53
CA SER A 131 5.13 -35.12 -7.07
C SER A 131 4.55 -35.95 -8.22
N CYS A 132 3.65 -35.37 -9.01
CA CYS A 132 3.05 -36.05 -10.17
C CYS A 132 4.09 -36.39 -11.26
N MET A 133 5.09 -35.52 -11.48
CA MET A 133 6.15 -35.83 -12.44
C MET A 133 7.08 -36.96 -11.96
N ASN A 134 7.43 -37.01 -10.67
CA ASN A 134 8.26 -38.08 -10.14
C ASN A 134 7.57 -39.46 -10.21
N ASP A 135 6.26 -39.49 -9.99
CA ASP A 135 5.50 -40.76 -10.07
C ASP A 135 5.39 -41.30 -11.49
N GLN A 136 5.45 -40.43 -12.52
CA GLN A 136 5.43 -40.86 -13.92
C GLN A 136 6.77 -41.41 -14.43
N PHE A 137 7.89 -41.12 -13.79
CA PHE A 137 9.21 -41.60 -14.19
C PHE A 137 9.71 -42.78 -13.34
N SER A 138 8.89 -43.29 -12.41
CA SER A 138 9.22 -44.40 -11.48
C SER A 138 8.58 -45.74 -11.87
N THR A 139 7.91 -45.82 -13.03
CA THR A 139 7.38 -47.05 -13.66
C THR A 139 8.12 -47.34 -14.96
#